data_3511404629b73b6fefcfaae2869b1f8b
#
_entry.id   3511404629b73b6fefcfaae2869b1f8b
#
_cell.length_a   1.000
_cell.length_b   1.000
_cell.length_c   1.000
_cell.angle_alpha   90.00
_cell.angle_beta   90.00
_cell.angle_gamma   90.00
#
_symmetry.space_group_name_H-M   'P 1'
#
loop_
_entity.id
_entity.type
_entity.pdbx_description
1 polymer ?
#
loop_
_entity_poly.entity_id
_entity_poly.type
_entity_poly.pdbx_seq_one_letter_code
_entity_poly.pdbx_strand_id
1 'polypeptide(L)'
;MKTLLKWALRLIALLVLLAAIIGVWKRAEITRLMGVLDLFSAEKIVSNFSNMDQIFLHQLLPATREAPSPLPQGTPATLPTAVDDWIKERSVTALVVLKDGQVVFEEYFQGTGPEDLRINWSISKSYLSALFGVLLAEGVFDSIDDPVVKYVPALANSAYAQASIKDVLQMQSGVS
;
A
#
# COMPACT_ATOMS: atom_id res chain seq x y z
N MET A 1 28.09 49.46 15.95
CA MET A 1 27.89 48.08 16.43
C MET A 1 26.50 47.80 17.02
N LYS A 2 26.00 48.53 18.03
CA LYS A 2 24.70 48.26 18.68
C LYS A 2 23.48 48.34 17.73
N THR A 3 23.50 49.18 16.72
CA THR A 3 22.41 49.33 15.75
C THR A 3 22.35 48.21 14.75
N LEU A 4 23.48 47.74 14.22
CA LEU A 4 23.59 46.59 13.35
C LEU A 4 23.12 45.29 14.05
N LEU A 5 23.50 45.10 15.31
CA LEU A 5 23.04 43.95 16.10
C LEU A 5 21.52 43.96 16.31
N LYS A 6 20.91 45.14 16.55
CA LYS A 6 19.44 45.25 16.66
C LYS A 6 18.72 44.91 15.34
N TRP A 7 19.26 45.31 14.20
CA TRP A 7 18.69 44.96 12.90
C TRP A 7 18.86 43.44 12.59
N ALA A 8 20.03 42.87 12.93
CA ALA A 8 20.24 41.42 12.78
C ALA A 8 19.26 40.63 13.64
N LEU A 9 19.05 41.02 14.92
CA LEU A 9 18.08 40.35 15.79
C LEU A 9 16.64 40.47 15.28
N ARG A 10 16.23 41.63 14.75
CA ARG A 10 14.89 41.79 14.13
C ARG A 10 14.71 40.92 12.90
N LEU A 11 15.73 40.80 12.05
CA LEU A 11 15.71 39.95 10.87
C LEU A 11 15.56 38.47 11.28
N ILE A 12 16.35 38.03 12.25
CA ILE A 12 16.25 36.68 12.79
C ILE A 12 14.84 36.39 13.36
N ALA A 13 14.31 37.33 14.15
CA ALA A 13 12.96 37.19 14.71
C ALA A 13 11.89 37.09 13.60
N LEU A 14 12.03 37.92 12.53
CA LEU A 14 11.13 37.86 11.38
C LEU A 14 11.22 36.53 10.63
N LEU A 15 12.43 36.01 10.42
CA LEU A 15 12.65 34.70 9.77
C LEU A 15 12.09 33.56 10.60
N VAL A 16 12.25 33.59 11.91
CA VAL A 16 11.65 32.58 12.82
C VAL A 16 10.14 32.64 12.78
N LEU A 17 9.56 33.84 12.81
CA LEU A 17 8.11 34.01 12.71
C LEU A 17 7.58 33.49 11.37
N LEU A 18 8.25 33.82 10.27
CA LEU A 18 7.89 33.34 8.92
C LEU A 18 7.97 31.81 8.84
N ALA A 19 9.05 31.23 9.37
CA ALA A 19 9.22 29.78 9.43
C ALA A 19 8.11 29.11 10.26
N ALA A 20 7.72 29.72 11.39
CA ALA A 20 6.62 29.21 12.21
C ALA A 20 5.27 29.28 11.45
N ILE A 21 4.99 30.38 10.75
CA ILE A 21 3.78 30.52 9.93
C ILE A 21 3.75 29.46 8.82
N ILE A 22 4.85 29.29 8.10
CA ILE A 22 4.97 28.28 7.05
C ILE A 22 4.83 26.87 7.64
N GLY A 23 5.44 26.60 8.79
CA GLY A 23 5.35 25.31 9.49
C GLY A 23 3.91 24.97 9.90
N VAL A 24 3.15 25.94 10.39
CA VAL A 24 1.73 25.74 10.71
C VAL A 24 0.90 25.53 9.43
N TRP A 25 1.13 26.34 8.40
CA TRP A 25 0.42 26.24 7.13
C TRP A 25 0.70 24.92 6.40
N LYS A 26 1.94 24.44 6.45
CA LYS A 26 2.40 23.20 5.81
C LYS A 26 2.41 21.99 6.76
N ARG A 27 1.74 22.10 7.90
CA ARG A 27 1.77 21.04 8.93
C ARG A 27 1.43 19.66 8.37
N ALA A 28 0.38 19.56 7.55
CA ALA A 28 -0.05 18.26 7.01
C ALA A 28 1.02 17.63 6.10
N GLU A 29 1.61 18.44 5.21
CA GLU A 29 2.65 17.95 4.29
C GLU A 29 3.94 17.59 5.04
N ILE A 30 4.31 18.38 6.06
CA ILE A 30 5.47 18.09 6.91
C ILE A 30 5.25 16.79 7.68
N THR A 31 4.05 16.60 8.28
CA THR A 31 3.72 15.36 9.01
C THR A 31 3.79 14.14 8.09
N ARG A 32 3.24 14.25 6.87
CA ARG A 32 3.34 13.17 5.86
C ARG A 32 4.78 12.87 5.47
N LEU A 33 5.59 13.92 5.20
CA LEU A 33 7.00 13.75 4.88
C LEU A 33 7.75 13.02 5.99
N MET A 34 7.53 13.41 7.24
CA MET A 34 8.15 12.73 8.40
C MET A 34 7.68 11.28 8.50
N GLY A 35 6.40 11.01 8.24
CA GLY A 35 5.86 9.64 8.19
C GLY A 35 6.53 8.79 7.10
N VAL A 36 6.78 9.37 5.91
CA VAL A 36 7.50 8.68 4.83
C VAL A 36 8.95 8.39 5.21
N LEU A 37 9.65 9.34 5.83
CA LEU A 37 11.04 9.16 6.27
C LEU A 37 11.17 8.06 7.34
N ASP A 38 10.18 7.94 8.22
CA ASP A 38 10.13 6.96 9.29
C ASP A 38 9.40 5.65 8.90
N LEU A 39 8.97 5.51 7.64
CA LEU A 39 8.04 4.46 7.21
C LEU A 39 8.50 3.06 7.58
N PHE A 40 9.79 2.78 7.43
CA PHE A 40 10.40 1.48 7.67
C PHE A 40 11.21 1.44 8.99
N SER A 41 11.05 2.41 9.88
CA SER A 41 11.74 2.34 11.18
C SER A 41 11.22 1.15 11.99
N ALA A 42 12.11 0.39 12.64
CA ALA A 42 11.77 -0.84 13.34
C ALA A 42 10.68 -0.65 14.40
N GLU A 43 10.69 0.51 15.08
CA GLU A 43 9.76 0.83 16.16
C GLU A 43 8.37 1.22 15.64
N LYS A 44 8.26 1.67 14.36
CA LYS A 44 7.03 2.25 13.81
C LYS A 44 6.43 1.45 12.67
N ILE A 45 7.17 0.53 12.05
CA ILE A 45 6.77 -0.14 10.81
C ILE A 45 5.41 -0.82 10.93
N VAL A 46 5.11 -1.48 12.04
CA VAL A 46 3.83 -2.16 12.26
C VAL A 46 2.69 -1.14 12.30
N SER A 47 2.85 -0.08 13.09
CA SER A 47 1.87 1.02 13.17
C SER A 47 1.74 1.77 11.85
N ASN A 48 2.86 2.11 11.20
CA ASN A 48 2.84 2.83 9.92
C ASN A 48 2.09 2.03 8.84
N PHE A 49 2.30 0.71 8.78
CA PHE A 49 1.63 -0.15 7.79
C PHE A 49 0.13 -0.33 8.04
N SER A 50 -0.33 -0.04 9.26
CA SER A 50 -1.77 0.01 9.56
C SER A 50 -2.40 1.38 9.29
N ASN A 51 -1.61 2.46 9.24
CA ASN A 51 -2.08 3.84 9.16
C ASN A 51 -1.53 4.57 7.92
N MET A 52 -1.44 3.89 6.79
CA MET A 52 -0.92 4.45 5.54
C MET A 52 -1.74 5.63 5.02
N ASP A 53 -3.02 5.67 5.32
CA ASP A 53 -3.95 6.76 5.04
C ASP A 53 -3.56 8.09 5.71
N GLN A 54 -2.85 8.03 6.84
CA GLN A 54 -2.32 9.23 7.52
C GLN A 54 -1.01 9.73 6.88
N ILE A 55 -0.28 8.84 6.21
CA ILE A 55 1.02 9.13 5.62
C ILE A 55 0.87 9.54 4.15
N PHE A 56 0.02 8.85 3.39
CA PHE A 56 -0.17 9.07 1.96
C PHE A 56 -1.56 9.67 1.66
N LEU A 57 -1.66 10.31 0.49
CA LEU A 57 -2.96 10.68 -0.05
C LEU A 57 -3.73 9.40 -0.40
N HIS A 58 -4.97 9.33 -0.01
CA HIS A 58 -5.82 8.17 -0.22
C HIS A 58 -7.23 8.61 -0.64
N GLN A 59 -7.96 7.67 -1.22
CA GLN A 59 -9.38 7.79 -1.49
C GLN A 59 -10.10 6.57 -0.93
N LEU A 60 -11.15 6.82 -0.15
CA LEU A 60 -12.00 5.75 0.33
C LEU A 60 -12.86 5.22 -0.82
N LEU A 61 -12.84 3.91 -0.99
CA LEU A 61 -13.78 3.19 -1.86
C LEU A 61 -14.91 2.67 -0.98
N PRO A 62 -16.16 3.13 -1.20
CA PRO A 62 -17.28 2.63 -0.40
C PRO A 62 -17.50 1.15 -0.69
N ALA A 63 -17.78 0.38 0.37
CA ALA A 63 -18.22 -0.99 0.20
C ALA A 63 -19.60 -1.01 -0.48
N THR A 64 -19.76 -1.89 -1.46
CA THR A 64 -21.04 -2.08 -2.15
C THR A 64 -21.98 -3.02 -1.41
N ARG A 65 -21.47 -3.74 -0.39
CA ARG A 65 -22.23 -4.65 0.46
C ARG A 65 -22.26 -4.13 1.89
N GLU A 66 -23.42 -4.26 2.53
CA GLU A 66 -23.63 -3.84 3.91
C GLU A 66 -22.88 -4.70 4.92
N ALA A 67 -22.62 -5.97 4.60
CA ALA A 67 -21.85 -6.87 5.45
C ALA A 67 -20.91 -7.78 4.62
N PRO A 68 -19.71 -8.04 5.11
CA PRO A 68 -18.81 -9.02 4.51
C PRO A 68 -19.42 -10.44 4.64
N SER A 69 -19.13 -11.30 3.67
CA SER A 69 -19.45 -12.73 3.79
C SER A 69 -18.43 -13.37 4.73
N PRO A 70 -18.84 -13.89 5.90
CA PRO A 70 -17.90 -14.54 6.81
C PRO A 70 -17.37 -15.82 6.19
N LEU A 71 -16.09 -16.11 6.42
CA LEU A 71 -15.51 -17.41 6.10
C LEU A 71 -15.92 -18.41 7.20
N PRO A 72 -16.38 -19.61 6.83
CA PRO A 72 -16.75 -20.61 7.83
C PRO A 72 -15.50 -21.09 8.60
N GLN A 73 -15.69 -21.39 9.88
CA GLN A 73 -14.65 -21.98 10.72
C GLN A 73 -14.56 -23.48 10.48
N GLY A 74 -13.35 -23.97 10.27
CA GLY A 74 -13.05 -25.40 10.11
C GLY A 74 -12.49 -26.02 11.39
N THR A 75 -12.11 -27.30 11.29
CA THR A 75 -11.40 -27.97 12.38
C THR A 75 -10.03 -27.33 12.56
N PRO A 76 -9.68 -26.83 13.77
CA PRO A 76 -8.39 -26.21 14.00
C PRO A 76 -7.21 -27.10 13.58
N ALA A 77 -6.28 -26.54 12.83
CA ALA A 77 -5.08 -27.23 12.40
C ALA A 77 -3.90 -26.89 13.32
N THR A 78 -3.09 -27.90 13.64
CA THR A 78 -1.79 -27.69 14.27
C THR A 78 -0.77 -27.43 13.15
N LEU A 79 -0.12 -26.27 13.20
CA LEU A 79 0.94 -25.94 12.25
C LEU A 79 2.26 -26.62 12.67
N PRO A 80 3.17 -26.92 11.72
CA PRO A 80 4.51 -27.38 12.02
C PRO A 80 5.26 -26.37 12.89
N THR A 81 6.08 -26.85 13.83
CA THR A 81 6.88 -26.01 14.75
C THR A 81 7.80 -25.02 14.02
N ALA A 82 8.25 -25.35 12.82
CA ALA A 82 9.04 -24.46 11.98
C ALA A 82 8.30 -23.15 11.60
N VAL A 83 6.97 -23.14 11.68
CA VAL A 83 6.16 -21.95 11.40
C VAL A 83 6.35 -20.91 12.49
N ASP A 84 6.51 -21.29 13.73
CA ASP A 84 6.74 -20.36 14.85
C ASP A 84 8.06 -19.58 14.68
N ASP A 85 9.10 -20.27 14.25
CA ASP A 85 10.39 -19.63 13.96
C ASP A 85 10.30 -18.72 12.72
N TRP A 86 9.60 -19.16 11.69
CA TRP A 86 9.35 -18.36 10.50
C TRP A 86 8.54 -17.08 10.81
N ILE A 87 7.50 -17.16 11.66
CA ILE A 87 6.71 -16.00 12.12
C ILE A 87 7.61 -14.96 12.77
N LYS A 88 8.52 -15.39 13.66
CA LYS A 88 9.47 -14.51 14.34
C LYS A 88 10.49 -13.91 13.37
N GLU A 89 11.11 -14.76 12.56
CA GLU A 89 12.16 -14.34 11.60
C GLU A 89 11.61 -13.33 10.58
N ARG A 90 10.38 -13.53 10.10
CA ARG A 90 9.75 -12.67 9.09
C ARG A 90 8.93 -11.53 9.67
N SER A 91 8.91 -11.39 10.98
CA SER A 91 8.13 -10.34 11.66
C SER A 91 6.66 -10.32 11.19
N VAL A 92 6.05 -11.51 11.09
CA VAL A 92 4.67 -11.67 10.65
C VAL A 92 3.72 -10.98 11.63
N THR A 93 2.74 -10.26 11.14
CA THR A 93 1.74 -9.56 11.95
C THR A 93 0.41 -10.27 12.02
N ALA A 94 0.10 -11.12 11.02
CA ALA A 94 -1.08 -11.96 11.02
C ALA A 94 -0.84 -13.18 10.14
N LEU A 95 -1.38 -14.33 10.53
CA LEU A 95 -1.38 -15.54 9.72
C LEU A 95 -2.77 -16.15 9.75
N VAL A 96 -3.38 -16.29 8.58
CA VAL A 96 -4.66 -16.98 8.40
C VAL A 96 -4.44 -18.14 7.42
N VAL A 97 -4.85 -19.33 7.81
CA VAL A 97 -4.77 -20.52 6.95
C VAL A 97 -6.18 -21.03 6.64
N LEU A 98 -6.46 -21.13 5.35
CA LEU A 98 -7.71 -21.73 4.86
C LEU A 98 -7.44 -23.12 4.29
N LYS A 99 -8.33 -24.04 4.63
CA LYS A 99 -8.38 -25.38 4.03
C LYS A 99 -9.82 -25.67 3.59
N ASP A 100 -9.99 -26.02 2.34
CA ASP A 100 -11.30 -26.31 1.74
C ASP A 100 -12.32 -25.18 1.95
N GLY A 101 -11.84 -23.92 1.88
CA GLY A 101 -12.65 -22.72 2.06
C GLY A 101 -13.02 -22.40 3.52
N GLN A 102 -12.48 -23.11 4.49
CA GLN A 102 -12.71 -22.91 5.92
C GLN A 102 -11.45 -22.39 6.60
N VAL A 103 -11.60 -21.49 7.57
CA VAL A 103 -10.50 -21.01 8.40
C VAL A 103 -10.14 -22.11 9.41
N VAL A 104 -8.90 -22.63 9.30
CA VAL A 104 -8.40 -23.68 10.19
C VAL A 104 -7.32 -23.17 11.15
N PHE A 105 -6.79 -21.99 10.90
CA PHE A 105 -5.84 -21.30 11.78
C PHE A 105 -5.95 -19.79 11.56
N GLU A 106 -5.97 -19.02 12.64
CA GLU A 106 -5.98 -17.57 12.61
C GLU A 106 -5.31 -17.04 13.87
N GLU A 107 -4.19 -16.35 13.71
CA GLU A 107 -3.46 -15.71 14.79
C GLU A 107 -2.88 -14.36 14.38
N TYR A 108 -2.74 -13.48 15.37
CA TYR A 108 -2.24 -12.10 15.23
C TYR A 108 -1.04 -11.89 16.14
N PHE A 109 -0.03 -11.17 15.62
CA PHE A 109 1.25 -11.00 16.29
C PHE A 109 1.63 -9.52 16.35
N GLN A 110 2.64 -9.19 17.15
CA GLN A 110 3.21 -7.83 17.28
C GLN A 110 2.16 -6.77 17.66
N GLY A 111 1.20 -7.14 18.51
CA GLY A 111 0.16 -6.22 18.99
C GLY A 111 -0.90 -5.88 17.95
N THR A 112 -1.04 -6.65 16.89
CA THR A 112 -2.08 -6.49 15.87
C THR A 112 -3.32 -7.33 16.17
N GLY A 113 -4.44 -6.99 15.55
CA GLY A 113 -5.70 -7.68 15.71
C GLY A 113 -6.48 -7.83 14.41
N PRO A 114 -7.65 -8.50 14.44
CA PRO A 114 -8.44 -8.81 13.25
C PRO A 114 -8.98 -7.56 12.52
N GLU A 115 -9.16 -6.45 13.24
CA GLU A 115 -9.67 -5.20 12.68
C GLU A 115 -8.57 -4.27 12.15
N ASP A 116 -7.29 -4.63 12.34
CA ASP A 116 -6.19 -3.80 11.88
C ASP A 116 -6.05 -3.83 10.36
N LEU A 117 -6.06 -2.68 9.75
CA LEU A 117 -5.74 -2.52 8.34
C LEU A 117 -4.26 -2.82 8.10
N ARG A 118 -3.95 -3.29 6.92
CA ARG A 118 -2.57 -3.50 6.44
C ARG A 118 -2.44 -3.06 5.00
N ILE A 119 -1.32 -2.41 4.72
CA ILE A 119 -0.96 -2.16 3.33
C ILE A 119 -0.71 -3.49 2.62
N ASN A 120 -1.35 -3.66 1.48
CA ASN A 120 -1.25 -4.90 0.71
C ASN A 120 -0.16 -4.87 -0.37
N TRP A 121 0.56 -3.77 -0.51
CA TRP A 121 1.65 -3.61 -1.48
C TRP A 121 1.30 -4.21 -2.86
N SER A 122 2.14 -5.11 -3.36
CA SER A 122 1.96 -5.74 -4.67
C SER A 122 0.80 -6.75 -4.75
N ILE A 123 0.15 -7.12 -3.65
CA ILE A 123 -1.10 -7.90 -3.69
C ILE A 123 -2.20 -7.12 -4.44
N SER A 124 -2.13 -5.77 -4.43
CA SER A 124 -3.01 -4.92 -5.25
C SER A 124 -2.98 -5.26 -6.75
N LYS A 125 -1.88 -5.83 -7.26
CA LYS A 125 -1.80 -6.32 -8.65
C LYS A 125 -2.72 -7.52 -8.90
N SER A 126 -2.94 -8.36 -7.90
CA SER A 126 -3.90 -9.48 -7.99
C SER A 126 -5.33 -8.98 -8.09
N TYR A 127 -5.68 -7.93 -7.35
CA TYR A 127 -6.99 -7.27 -7.51
C TYR A 127 -7.15 -6.65 -8.89
N LEU A 128 -6.10 -6.02 -9.41
CA LEU A 128 -6.11 -5.47 -10.77
C LEU A 128 -6.30 -6.58 -11.81
N SER A 129 -5.61 -7.72 -11.67
CA SER A 129 -5.79 -8.87 -12.56
C SER A 129 -7.22 -9.42 -12.50
N ALA A 130 -7.83 -9.49 -11.31
CA ALA A 130 -9.22 -9.89 -11.16
C ALA A 130 -10.17 -8.91 -11.86
N LEU A 131 -9.93 -7.59 -11.75
CA LEU A 131 -10.68 -6.56 -12.47
C LEU A 131 -10.58 -6.75 -13.99
N PHE A 132 -9.39 -7.05 -14.51
CA PHE A 132 -9.23 -7.37 -15.93
C PHE A 132 -10.06 -8.57 -16.36
N GLY A 133 -10.18 -9.60 -15.50
CA GLY A 133 -11.07 -10.74 -15.75
C GLY A 133 -12.54 -10.34 -15.85
N VAL A 134 -13.01 -9.43 -15.01
CA VAL A 134 -14.38 -8.88 -15.08
C VAL A 134 -14.58 -8.11 -16.38
N LEU A 135 -13.66 -7.20 -16.72
CA LEU A 135 -13.73 -6.37 -17.92
C LEU A 135 -13.66 -7.20 -19.21
N LEU A 136 -12.91 -8.31 -19.18
CA LEU A 136 -12.88 -9.27 -20.29
C LEU A 136 -14.24 -9.96 -20.45
N ALA A 137 -14.85 -10.39 -19.34
CA ALA A 137 -16.18 -11.01 -19.35
C ALA A 137 -17.28 -10.03 -19.80
N GLU A 138 -17.13 -8.74 -19.54
CA GLU A 138 -18.01 -7.68 -20.00
C GLU A 138 -17.74 -7.24 -21.46
N GLY A 139 -16.74 -7.80 -22.13
CA GLY A 139 -16.40 -7.50 -23.51
C GLY A 139 -15.69 -6.15 -23.72
N VAL A 140 -15.12 -5.55 -22.68
CA VAL A 140 -14.29 -4.34 -22.79
C VAL A 140 -12.97 -4.64 -23.51
N PHE A 141 -12.45 -5.85 -23.31
CA PHE A 141 -11.31 -6.43 -24.00
C PHE A 141 -11.75 -7.66 -24.78
N ASP A 142 -11.25 -7.84 -26.00
CA ASP A 142 -11.59 -9.02 -26.80
C ASP A 142 -10.80 -10.26 -26.37
N SER A 143 -9.52 -10.09 -26.02
CA SER A 143 -8.63 -11.15 -25.59
C SER A 143 -7.49 -10.62 -24.71
N ILE A 144 -7.01 -11.42 -23.78
CA ILE A 144 -5.78 -11.15 -23.03
C ILE A 144 -4.52 -11.32 -23.90
N ASP A 145 -4.61 -12.00 -25.02
CA ASP A 145 -3.52 -12.16 -25.97
C ASP A 145 -3.43 -10.99 -26.96
N ASP A 146 -4.38 -10.05 -26.90
CA ASP A 146 -4.32 -8.83 -27.71
C ASP A 146 -3.11 -7.95 -27.33
N PRO A 147 -2.47 -7.28 -28.32
CA PRO A 147 -1.40 -6.35 -28.03
C PRO A 147 -1.93 -5.13 -27.25
N VAL A 148 -1.17 -4.70 -26.25
CA VAL A 148 -1.52 -3.54 -25.40
C VAL A 148 -1.78 -2.30 -26.22
N VAL A 149 -1.05 -2.12 -27.34
CA VAL A 149 -1.19 -0.96 -28.22
C VAL A 149 -2.57 -0.87 -28.92
N LYS A 150 -3.32 -1.96 -28.97
CA LYS A 150 -4.70 -1.95 -29.48
C LYS A 150 -5.60 -1.07 -28.59
N TYR A 151 -5.37 -1.07 -27.29
CA TYR A 151 -6.16 -0.35 -26.29
C TYR A 151 -5.47 0.94 -25.83
N VAL A 152 -4.14 1.00 -25.90
CA VAL A 152 -3.33 2.17 -25.55
C VAL A 152 -2.38 2.52 -26.69
N PRO A 153 -2.88 3.15 -27.78
CA PRO A 153 -2.07 3.47 -28.97
C PRO A 153 -0.83 4.32 -28.68
N ALA A 154 -0.84 5.11 -27.60
CA ALA A 154 0.29 5.92 -27.19
C ALA A 154 1.55 5.10 -26.87
N LEU A 155 1.41 3.79 -26.61
CA LEU A 155 2.53 2.88 -26.33
C LEU A 155 3.18 2.30 -27.59
N ALA A 156 2.70 2.63 -28.79
CA ALA A 156 3.21 2.08 -30.05
C ALA A 156 4.72 2.31 -30.29
N ASN A 157 5.27 3.39 -29.72
CA ASN A 157 6.70 3.72 -29.82
C ASN A 157 7.47 3.45 -28.50
N SER A 158 6.96 2.60 -27.64
CA SER A 158 7.58 2.24 -26.37
C SER A 158 8.04 0.78 -26.36
N ALA A 159 8.73 0.38 -25.30
CA ALA A 159 9.12 -1.00 -25.07
C ALA A 159 7.90 -1.95 -24.91
N TYR A 160 6.71 -1.44 -24.67
CA TYR A 160 5.46 -2.22 -24.62
C TYR A 160 4.82 -2.48 -25.98
N ALA A 161 5.39 -1.96 -27.09
CA ALA A 161 4.78 -2.06 -28.43
C ALA A 161 4.43 -3.50 -28.88
N GLN A 162 5.22 -4.47 -28.40
CA GLN A 162 5.05 -5.89 -28.75
C GLN A 162 4.39 -6.71 -27.63
N ALA A 163 4.13 -6.11 -26.46
CA ALA A 163 3.59 -6.82 -25.31
C ALA A 163 2.08 -7.05 -25.49
N SER A 164 1.61 -8.24 -25.14
CA SER A 164 0.19 -8.54 -24.96
C SER A 164 -0.30 -8.04 -23.59
N ILE A 165 -1.63 -7.94 -23.42
CA ILE A 165 -2.24 -7.71 -22.11
C ILE A 165 -1.77 -8.79 -21.11
N LYS A 166 -1.71 -10.06 -21.55
CA LYS A 166 -1.24 -11.20 -20.75
C LYS A 166 0.20 -11.00 -20.28
N ASP A 167 1.10 -10.57 -21.17
CA ASP A 167 2.50 -10.32 -20.79
C ASP A 167 2.61 -9.25 -19.68
N VAL A 168 1.79 -8.20 -19.78
CA VAL A 168 1.74 -7.14 -18.75
C VAL A 168 1.18 -7.67 -17.45
N LEU A 169 0.07 -8.43 -17.46
CA LEU A 169 -0.53 -9.03 -16.26
C LEU A 169 0.41 -10.02 -15.58
N GLN A 170 1.21 -10.74 -16.35
CA GLN A 170 2.21 -11.69 -15.84
C GLN A 170 3.56 -11.02 -15.51
N MET A 171 3.69 -9.70 -15.71
CA MET A 171 4.94 -8.95 -15.55
C MET A 171 6.10 -9.49 -16.43
N GLN A 172 5.77 -9.98 -17.63
CA GLN A 172 6.69 -10.57 -18.61
C GLN A 172 6.83 -9.72 -19.88
N SER A 173 6.56 -8.43 -19.78
CA SER A 173 6.58 -7.50 -20.91
C SER A 173 7.95 -7.31 -21.59
N GLY A 174 9.04 -7.78 -21.00
CA GLY A 174 10.41 -7.59 -21.49
C GLY A 174 10.94 -6.16 -21.34
N VAL A 175 10.25 -5.29 -20.64
CA VAL A 175 10.68 -3.92 -20.33
C VAL A 175 11.67 -3.97 -19.17
N SER A 176 12.87 -3.42 -19.39
CA SER A 176 13.96 -3.30 -18.40
C SER A 176 14.29 -1.84 -18.09
#